data_69263f777e839b4f3e6c059b300594eb
#
_entry.id   69263f777e839b4f3e6c059b300594eb
#
_cell.length_a   1.000
_cell.length_b   1.000
_cell.length_c   1.000
_cell.angle_alpha   90.00
_cell.angle_beta   90.00
_cell.angle_gamma   90.00
#
_symmetry.space_group_name_H-M   'P 1'
#
loop_
_entity.id
_entity.type
_entity.pdbx_description
1 polymer ?
#
loop_
_entity_poly.entity_id
_entity_poly.type
_entity_poly.pdbx_seq_one_letter_code
_entity_poly.pdbx_strand_id
1 'polypeptide(L)'
;MMDLAKIKDVAWIGDQYVTGKIRGVALAFHGLGYTAAKNSPDTVELEWARDGWLVVFPYYGPWSWMNREARGFVDDLVDSVYENYSLGKDIPLVSTGMSMGGLSSLLYTRYSRKSIAACLALCPVCDLKYHFSERADLPKTIYHAFRGYKESMDELFTEHSPLQQAAGMPDIPYLVIHGDKDEAVNKQIHSDKMVARMKDRGLKVEYVEVPGMGHGTAMPLYVSEKMIKFVTGI
;
A
#
# COMPACT_ATOMS: atom_id res chain seq x y z
N MET A 1 -10.14 5.72 19.94
CA MET A 1 -11.00 5.72 18.75
C MET A 1 -11.22 7.15 18.29
N MET A 2 -11.14 7.43 16.99
CA MET A 2 -11.29 8.77 16.41
C MET A 2 -12.75 8.97 15.95
N ASP A 3 -13.33 10.16 16.19
CA ASP A 3 -14.57 10.55 15.51
C ASP A 3 -14.32 10.92 14.04
N LEU A 4 -15.39 11.10 13.26
CA LEU A 4 -15.28 11.34 11.81
C LEU A 4 -14.53 12.63 11.47
N ALA A 5 -14.68 13.69 12.29
CA ALA A 5 -13.96 14.95 12.08
C ALA A 5 -12.46 14.71 12.22
N LYS A 6 -12.05 14.04 13.28
CA LYS A 6 -10.66 13.72 13.55
C LYS A 6 -10.04 12.75 12.53
N ILE A 7 -10.84 11.81 11.99
CA ILE A 7 -10.42 10.96 10.85
C ILE A 7 -10.08 11.83 9.65
N LYS A 8 -10.93 12.80 9.30
CA LYS A 8 -10.73 13.70 8.14
C LYS A 8 -9.56 14.67 8.30
N ASP A 9 -9.08 14.90 9.54
CA ASP A 9 -7.84 15.66 9.81
C ASP A 9 -6.57 14.84 9.51
N VAL A 10 -6.64 13.50 9.60
CA VAL A 10 -5.47 12.61 9.51
C VAL A 10 -5.51 11.66 8.30
N ALA A 11 -6.59 11.70 7.53
CA ALA A 11 -6.77 10.92 6.30
C ALA A 11 -7.73 11.61 5.35
N TRP A 12 -7.55 11.43 4.06
CA TRP A 12 -8.60 11.73 3.10
C TRP A 12 -9.56 10.54 3.00
N ILE A 13 -10.87 10.83 3.06
CA ILE A 13 -11.94 9.84 2.95
C ILE A 13 -12.80 10.19 1.74
N GLY A 14 -12.91 9.25 0.79
CA GLY A 14 -13.67 9.42 -0.44
C GLY A 14 -15.16 9.13 -0.31
N ASP A 15 -15.79 9.34 0.86
CA ASP A 15 -17.17 8.98 1.15
C ASP A 15 -18.20 9.64 0.22
N GLN A 16 -17.94 10.85 -0.20
CA GLN A 16 -18.81 11.61 -1.13
C GLN A 16 -18.86 11.05 -2.56
N TYR A 17 -17.94 10.16 -2.92
CA TYR A 17 -17.88 9.53 -4.25
C TYR A 17 -18.48 8.13 -4.28
N VAL A 18 -18.77 7.56 -3.10
CA VAL A 18 -19.32 6.20 -3.00
C VAL A 18 -20.77 6.19 -3.49
N THR A 19 -21.06 5.28 -4.42
CA THR A 19 -22.41 5.06 -4.92
C THR A 19 -23.08 3.93 -4.15
N GLY A 20 -24.21 4.21 -3.51
CA GLY A 20 -24.96 3.21 -2.76
C GLY A 20 -24.37 2.87 -1.39
N LYS A 21 -24.46 1.60 -1.01
CA LYS A 21 -23.89 1.10 0.26
C LYS A 21 -22.40 0.81 0.11
N ILE A 22 -21.62 1.11 1.16
CA ILE A 22 -20.23 0.71 1.23
C ILE A 22 -20.18 -0.83 1.27
N ARG A 23 -19.52 -1.42 0.26
CA ARG A 23 -19.30 -2.86 0.12
C ARG A 23 -17.86 -3.31 0.41
N GLY A 24 -16.93 -2.35 0.48
CA GLY A 24 -15.54 -2.60 0.80
C GLY A 24 -14.80 -1.33 1.16
N VAL A 25 -13.62 -1.44 1.73
CA VAL A 25 -12.70 -0.35 2.04
C VAL A 25 -11.41 -0.55 1.26
N ALA A 26 -11.01 0.44 0.46
CA ALA A 26 -9.73 0.48 -0.24
C ALA A 26 -8.79 1.44 0.50
N LEU A 27 -7.80 0.87 1.20
CA LEU A 27 -6.79 1.62 1.94
C LEU A 27 -5.62 1.94 1.01
N ALA A 28 -5.52 3.19 0.56
CA ALA A 28 -4.56 3.65 -0.45
C ALA A 28 -3.37 4.37 0.20
N PHE A 29 -2.19 3.76 0.15
CA PHE A 29 -0.95 4.30 0.72
C PHE A 29 -0.20 5.18 -0.27
N HIS A 30 0.20 6.38 0.16
CA HIS A 30 0.97 7.32 -0.66
C HIS A 30 2.45 6.93 -0.83
N GLY A 31 3.08 7.48 -1.85
CA GLY A 31 4.52 7.32 -2.10
C GLY A 31 5.39 8.22 -1.21
N LEU A 32 6.71 8.09 -1.39
CA LEU A 32 7.71 8.86 -0.65
C LEU A 32 7.55 10.37 -0.87
N GLY A 33 7.65 11.14 0.20
CA GLY A 33 7.65 12.60 0.15
C GLY A 33 6.29 13.23 -0.03
N TYR A 34 5.19 12.48 0.07
CA TYR A 34 3.85 13.04 -0.04
C TYR A 34 3.52 13.90 1.19
N THR A 35 3.29 15.19 0.97
CA THR A 35 3.00 16.18 2.00
C THR A 35 1.76 17.01 1.72
N ALA A 36 1.16 16.85 0.52
CA ALA A 36 -0.04 17.59 0.13
C ALA A 36 -1.31 16.94 0.69
N ALA A 37 -2.34 17.73 0.93
CA ALA A 37 -3.67 17.18 1.19
C ALA A 37 -4.26 16.59 -0.10
N LYS A 38 -4.80 15.37 -0.02
CA LYS A 38 -5.56 14.78 -1.12
C LYS A 38 -6.94 15.43 -1.18
N ASN A 39 -7.35 15.89 -2.37
CA ASN A 39 -8.62 16.63 -2.53
C ASN A 39 -9.66 15.88 -3.36
N SER A 40 -9.22 14.90 -4.17
CA SER A 40 -10.08 14.11 -5.05
C SER A 40 -9.51 12.73 -5.30
N PRO A 41 -10.34 11.74 -5.68
CA PRO A 41 -9.84 10.47 -6.16
C PRO A 41 -9.15 10.63 -7.52
N ASP A 42 -8.22 9.73 -7.81
CA ASP A 42 -7.79 9.51 -9.19
C ASP A 42 -8.85 8.69 -9.97
N THR A 43 -8.57 8.43 -11.25
CA THR A 43 -9.52 7.70 -12.11
C THR A 43 -9.83 6.30 -11.60
N VAL A 44 -8.82 5.58 -11.10
CA VAL A 44 -8.98 4.20 -10.59
C VAL A 44 -9.77 4.20 -9.28
N GLU A 45 -9.41 5.08 -8.36
CA GLU A 45 -10.11 5.26 -7.08
C GLU A 45 -11.56 5.69 -7.26
N LEU A 46 -11.84 6.54 -8.29
CA LEU A 46 -13.19 6.96 -8.61
C LEU A 46 -14.06 5.79 -9.09
N GLU A 47 -13.51 4.90 -9.92
CA GLU A 47 -14.24 3.69 -10.35
C GLU A 47 -14.46 2.72 -9.19
N TRP A 48 -13.52 2.57 -8.26
CA TRP A 48 -13.74 1.82 -7.02
C TRP A 48 -14.87 2.43 -6.19
N ALA A 49 -14.87 3.76 -6.02
CA ALA A 49 -15.93 4.44 -5.25
C ALA A 49 -17.31 4.29 -5.91
N ARG A 50 -17.40 4.36 -7.23
CA ARG A 50 -18.63 4.10 -7.99
C ARG A 50 -19.17 2.68 -7.78
N ASP A 51 -18.28 1.71 -7.56
CA ASP A 51 -18.62 0.31 -7.25
C ASP A 51 -18.85 0.07 -5.75
N GLY A 52 -18.95 1.11 -4.94
CA GLY A 52 -19.24 1.02 -3.50
C GLY A 52 -18.01 0.83 -2.61
N TRP A 53 -16.79 1.05 -3.11
CA TRP A 53 -15.59 1.00 -2.28
C TRP A 53 -15.28 2.35 -1.65
N LEU A 54 -15.19 2.38 -0.31
CA LEU A 54 -14.74 3.55 0.43
C LEU A 54 -13.22 3.67 0.34
N VAL A 55 -12.73 4.66 -0.42
CA VAL A 55 -11.30 4.93 -0.49
C VAL A 55 -10.86 5.72 0.74
N VAL A 56 -9.86 5.19 1.43
CA VAL A 56 -9.23 5.79 2.61
C VAL A 56 -7.76 6.02 2.31
N PHE A 57 -7.31 7.27 2.39
CA PHE A 57 -5.93 7.66 2.10
C PHE A 57 -5.30 8.25 3.36
N PRO A 58 -4.55 7.46 4.17
CA PRO A 58 -3.98 7.89 5.43
C PRO A 58 -2.80 8.84 5.25
N TYR A 59 -2.69 9.86 6.12
CA TYR A 59 -1.51 10.73 6.21
C TYR A 59 -0.54 10.17 7.26
N TYR A 60 0.14 9.08 6.91
CA TYR A 60 0.99 8.30 7.81
C TYR A 60 2.47 8.72 7.82
N GLY A 61 2.73 9.94 7.41
CA GLY A 61 4.05 10.55 7.36
C GLY A 61 4.75 10.43 5.99
N PRO A 62 5.45 11.48 5.55
CA PRO A 62 5.99 11.59 4.18
C PRO A 62 7.06 10.54 3.85
N TRP A 63 7.69 9.94 4.85
CA TRP A 63 8.70 8.88 4.72
C TRP A 63 8.72 7.95 5.93
N SER A 64 7.55 7.45 6.32
CA SER A 64 7.42 6.53 7.46
C SER A 64 8.02 5.15 7.20
N TRP A 65 8.16 4.75 5.94
CA TRP A 65 8.59 3.40 5.54
C TRP A 65 7.81 2.29 6.27
N MET A 66 6.54 2.57 6.59
CA MET A 66 5.63 1.71 7.33
C MET A 66 6.24 1.20 8.64
N ASN A 67 6.90 2.09 9.38
CA ASN A 67 7.45 1.81 10.71
C ASN A 67 6.33 1.44 11.70
N ARG A 68 6.68 1.02 12.92
CA ARG A 68 5.70 0.51 13.90
C ARG A 68 4.67 1.55 14.30
N GLU A 69 5.08 2.83 14.42
CA GLU A 69 4.17 3.94 14.71
C GLU A 69 3.16 4.16 13.58
N ALA A 70 3.61 4.15 12.33
CA ALA A 70 2.75 4.27 11.16
C ALA A 70 1.77 3.09 11.06
N ARG A 71 2.21 1.85 11.35
CA ARG A 71 1.34 0.67 11.42
C ARG A 71 0.26 0.82 12.48
N GLY A 72 0.64 1.20 13.69
CA GLY A 72 -0.30 1.42 14.79
C GLY A 72 -1.31 2.53 14.50
N PHE A 73 -0.84 3.65 13.91
CA PHE A 73 -1.71 4.73 13.47
C PHE A 73 -2.73 4.28 12.42
N VAL A 74 -2.30 3.51 11.42
CA VAL A 74 -3.18 3.02 10.35
C VAL A 74 -4.19 2.00 10.91
N ASP A 75 -3.78 1.15 11.84
CA ASP A 75 -4.69 0.23 12.52
C ASP A 75 -5.80 0.98 13.29
N ASP A 76 -5.44 2.03 14.05
CA ASP A 76 -6.40 2.86 14.78
C ASP A 76 -7.33 3.65 13.84
N LEU A 77 -6.80 4.10 12.71
CA LEU A 77 -7.58 4.76 11.66
C LEU A 77 -8.61 3.79 11.05
N VAL A 78 -8.18 2.58 10.66
CA VAL A 78 -9.06 1.56 10.07
C VAL A 78 -10.16 1.16 11.04
N ASP A 79 -9.83 0.91 12.32
CA ASP A 79 -10.83 0.60 13.35
C ASP A 79 -11.85 1.74 13.47
N SER A 80 -11.37 2.99 13.47
CA SER A 80 -12.24 4.18 13.57
C SER A 80 -13.12 4.35 12.31
N VAL A 81 -12.61 4.07 11.11
CA VAL A 81 -13.39 4.09 9.86
C VAL A 81 -14.53 3.06 9.94
N TYR A 82 -14.22 1.81 10.29
CA TYR A 82 -15.24 0.77 10.37
C TYR A 82 -16.35 1.11 11.37
N GLU A 83 -16.00 1.71 12.50
CA GLU A 83 -16.99 2.13 13.49
C GLU A 83 -17.84 3.32 13.03
N ASN A 84 -17.19 4.40 12.56
CA ASN A 84 -17.93 5.61 12.15
C ASN A 84 -18.86 5.39 10.97
N TYR A 85 -18.53 4.49 10.06
CA TYR A 85 -19.38 4.11 8.93
C TYR A 85 -20.26 2.89 9.23
N SER A 86 -20.27 2.37 10.48
CA SER A 86 -21.04 1.20 10.91
C SER A 86 -20.83 -0.02 10.01
N LEU A 87 -19.58 -0.26 9.60
CA LEU A 87 -19.21 -1.36 8.72
C LEU A 87 -19.11 -2.68 9.49
N GLY A 88 -19.75 -3.73 8.96
CA GLY A 88 -19.64 -5.07 9.51
C GLY A 88 -18.22 -5.64 9.39
N LYS A 89 -17.94 -6.69 10.16
CA LYS A 89 -16.63 -7.38 10.12
C LYS A 89 -16.37 -8.10 8.79
N ASP A 90 -17.44 -8.41 8.07
CA ASP A 90 -17.50 -9.06 6.76
C ASP A 90 -17.18 -8.11 5.60
N ILE A 91 -17.23 -6.78 5.83
CA ILE A 91 -16.84 -5.81 4.81
C ILE A 91 -15.34 -5.93 4.53
N PRO A 92 -14.94 -6.26 3.27
CA PRO A 92 -13.54 -6.49 2.92
C PRO A 92 -12.70 -5.21 2.99
N LEU A 93 -11.45 -5.38 3.45
CA LEU A 93 -10.42 -4.36 3.43
C LEU A 93 -9.35 -4.74 2.40
N VAL A 94 -9.13 -3.90 1.41
CA VAL A 94 -8.05 -4.04 0.42
C VAL A 94 -6.96 -3.03 0.72
N SER A 95 -5.71 -3.49 0.65
CA SER A 95 -4.51 -2.67 0.83
C SER A 95 -3.89 -2.36 -0.53
N THR A 96 -3.63 -1.08 -0.84
CA THR A 96 -3.04 -0.69 -2.11
C THR A 96 -2.06 0.48 -1.96
N GLY A 97 -1.14 0.61 -2.92
CA GLY A 97 -0.22 1.75 -2.98
C GLY A 97 0.88 1.59 -4.00
N MET A 98 1.60 2.68 -4.24
CA MET A 98 2.69 2.76 -5.21
C MET A 98 4.02 3.11 -4.52
N SER A 99 5.14 2.57 -4.99
CA SER A 99 6.49 2.92 -4.51
C SER A 99 6.66 2.60 -3.01
N MET A 100 6.99 3.60 -2.16
CA MET A 100 6.90 3.46 -0.69
C MET A 100 5.49 3.04 -0.25
N GLY A 101 4.44 3.52 -0.92
CA GLY A 101 3.07 3.08 -0.67
C GLY A 101 2.85 1.60 -1.02
N GLY A 102 3.53 1.10 -2.05
CA GLY A 102 3.55 -0.32 -2.39
C GLY A 102 4.26 -1.19 -1.34
N LEU A 103 5.38 -0.72 -0.80
CA LEU A 103 5.98 -1.31 0.41
C LEU A 103 4.99 -1.31 1.56
N SER A 104 4.35 -0.17 1.79
CA SER A 104 3.41 0.02 2.88
C SER A 104 2.20 -0.91 2.76
N SER A 105 1.66 -1.09 1.54
CA SER A 105 0.54 -2.00 1.31
C SER A 105 0.89 -3.46 1.62
N LEU A 106 2.08 -3.90 1.21
CA LEU A 106 2.58 -5.24 1.49
C LEU A 106 2.85 -5.47 2.99
N LEU A 107 3.54 -4.54 3.65
CA LEU A 107 3.82 -4.65 5.08
C LEU A 107 2.55 -4.52 5.93
N TYR A 108 1.63 -3.64 5.56
CA TYR A 108 0.36 -3.54 6.27
C TYR A 108 -0.46 -4.84 6.09
N THR A 109 -0.49 -5.42 4.90
CA THR A 109 -1.09 -6.74 4.67
C THR A 109 -0.50 -7.83 5.58
N ARG A 110 0.81 -7.76 5.86
CA ARG A 110 1.50 -8.73 6.73
C ARG A 110 1.18 -8.53 8.21
N TYR A 111 1.00 -7.27 8.66
CA TYR A 111 1.03 -6.93 10.08
C TYR A 111 -0.27 -6.33 10.63
N SER A 112 -1.24 -6.00 9.78
CA SER A 112 -2.49 -5.35 10.20
C SER A 112 -3.26 -6.17 11.23
N ARG A 113 -3.90 -5.48 12.16
CA ARG A 113 -4.82 -6.10 13.13
C ARG A 113 -6.08 -6.65 12.46
N LYS A 114 -6.54 -5.97 11.40
CA LYS A 114 -7.70 -6.42 10.62
C LYS A 114 -7.24 -7.22 9.40
N SER A 115 -7.92 -8.34 9.14
CA SER A 115 -7.61 -9.16 7.97
C SER A 115 -7.75 -8.37 6.67
N ILE A 116 -6.73 -8.46 5.81
CA ILE A 116 -6.75 -7.90 4.46
C ILE A 116 -7.32 -8.94 3.50
N ALA A 117 -8.29 -8.53 2.68
CA ALA A 117 -8.95 -9.41 1.71
C ALA A 117 -8.14 -9.56 0.40
N ALA A 118 -7.43 -8.52 -0.01
CA ALA A 118 -6.54 -8.53 -1.17
C ALA A 118 -5.50 -7.41 -1.07
N CYS A 119 -4.36 -7.55 -1.78
CA CYS A 119 -3.29 -6.54 -1.80
C CYS A 119 -2.89 -6.21 -3.24
N LEU A 120 -2.91 -4.91 -3.58
CA LEU A 120 -2.44 -4.37 -4.85
C LEU A 120 -1.20 -3.51 -4.60
N ALA A 121 -0.07 -3.87 -5.21
CA ALA A 121 1.18 -3.14 -5.06
C ALA A 121 1.73 -2.72 -6.43
N LEU A 122 1.84 -1.41 -6.66
CA LEU A 122 2.36 -0.82 -7.89
C LEU A 122 3.80 -0.34 -7.67
N CYS A 123 4.74 -0.81 -8.49
CA CYS A 123 6.17 -0.50 -8.39
C CYS A 123 6.70 -0.55 -6.94
N PRO A 124 6.39 -1.61 -6.16
CA PRO A 124 6.67 -1.60 -4.72
C PRO A 124 8.15 -1.70 -4.40
N VAL A 125 8.59 -0.98 -3.38
CA VAL A 125 9.86 -1.26 -2.73
C VAL A 125 9.70 -2.55 -1.90
N CYS A 126 10.50 -3.58 -2.16
CA CYS A 126 10.40 -4.87 -1.47
C CYS A 126 11.63 -5.23 -0.64
N ASP A 127 12.80 -4.70 -0.98
CA ASP A 127 14.06 -4.86 -0.23
C ASP A 127 14.55 -3.49 0.24
N LEU A 128 14.28 -3.15 1.50
CA LEU A 128 14.62 -1.84 2.06
C LEU A 128 16.14 -1.67 2.23
N LYS A 129 16.88 -2.76 2.48
CA LYS A 129 18.33 -2.72 2.60
C LYS A 129 18.98 -2.36 1.26
N TYR A 130 18.54 -2.99 0.18
CA TYR A 130 19.02 -2.63 -1.16
C TYR A 130 18.59 -1.22 -1.53
N HIS A 131 17.32 -0.87 -1.30
CA HIS A 131 16.76 0.44 -1.62
C HIS A 131 17.49 1.59 -0.90
N PHE A 132 17.99 1.35 0.32
CA PHE A 132 18.78 2.33 1.07
C PHE A 132 19.98 2.89 0.28
N SER A 133 20.55 2.09 -0.64
CA SER A 133 21.69 2.47 -1.48
C SER A 133 21.32 2.81 -2.94
N GLU A 134 20.06 2.67 -3.34
CA GLU A 134 19.66 2.93 -4.73
C GLU A 134 19.74 4.41 -5.13
N ARG A 135 19.47 5.32 -4.18
CA ARG A 135 19.49 6.77 -4.43
C ARG A 135 20.08 7.50 -3.22
N ALA A 136 20.73 8.63 -3.48
CA ALA A 136 21.43 9.40 -2.44
C ALA A 136 20.50 10.06 -1.40
N ASP A 137 19.22 10.26 -1.72
CA ASP A 137 18.23 10.86 -0.82
C ASP A 137 17.61 9.87 0.17
N LEU A 138 17.64 8.56 -0.13
CA LEU A 138 16.95 7.52 0.64
C LEU A 138 17.52 7.29 2.04
N PRO A 139 18.85 7.25 2.27
CA PRO A 139 19.40 7.03 3.61
C PRO A 139 18.86 7.99 4.64
N LYS A 140 18.73 9.28 4.30
CA LYS A 140 18.19 10.30 5.21
C LYS A 140 16.75 10.00 5.63
N THR A 141 15.90 9.60 4.69
CA THR A 141 14.47 9.33 4.95
C THR A 141 14.30 8.06 5.77
N ILE A 142 15.09 7.03 5.49
CA ILE A 142 15.05 5.74 6.18
C ILE A 142 15.59 5.88 7.61
N TYR A 143 16.72 6.54 7.82
CA TYR A 143 17.21 6.84 9.17
C TYR A 143 16.20 7.66 9.98
N HIS A 144 15.51 8.62 9.35
CA HIS A 144 14.48 9.40 10.03
C HIS A 144 13.30 8.52 10.47
N ALA A 145 12.86 7.60 9.62
CA ALA A 145 11.74 6.71 9.94
C ALA A 145 12.00 5.81 11.16
N PHE A 146 13.25 5.43 11.37
CA PHE A 146 13.64 4.53 12.46
C PHE A 146 14.36 5.23 13.62
N ARG A 147 14.30 6.57 13.66
CA ARG A 147 14.89 7.35 14.74
C ARG A 147 14.27 6.97 16.08
N GLY A 148 15.12 6.59 17.03
CA GLY A 148 14.68 6.20 18.39
C GLY A 148 14.42 4.69 18.56
N TYR A 149 14.52 3.92 17.51
CA TYR A 149 14.53 2.45 17.58
C TYR A 149 15.86 1.98 18.20
N LYS A 150 15.80 0.89 18.97
CA LYS A 150 16.98 0.33 19.66
C LYS A 150 17.68 -0.74 18.83
N GLU A 151 16.96 -1.30 17.86
CA GLU A 151 17.44 -2.33 16.96
C GLU A 151 18.50 -1.79 16.01
N SER A 152 19.37 -2.66 15.52
CA SER A 152 20.32 -2.31 14.45
C SER A 152 19.61 -2.04 13.14
N MET A 153 20.24 -1.27 12.25
CA MET A 153 19.67 -1.01 10.92
C MET A 153 19.44 -2.31 10.13
N ASP A 154 20.26 -3.35 10.31
CA ASP A 154 20.06 -4.63 9.63
C ASP A 154 18.82 -5.37 10.12
N GLU A 155 18.52 -5.32 11.41
CA GLU A 155 17.25 -5.85 11.98
C GLU A 155 16.05 -5.07 11.47
N LEU A 156 16.13 -3.74 11.43
CA LEU A 156 15.09 -2.86 10.91
C LEU A 156 14.85 -3.06 9.41
N PHE A 157 15.92 -3.20 8.62
CA PHE A 157 15.78 -3.57 7.20
C PHE A 157 15.09 -4.91 7.04
N THR A 158 15.40 -5.90 7.87
CA THR A 158 14.74 -7.21 7.83
C THR A 158 13.27 -7.11 8.16
N GLU A 159 12.90 -6.40 9.23
CA GLU A 159 11.49 -6.22 9.64
C GLU A 159 10.68 -5.45 8.60
N HIS A 160 11.28 -4.43 7.97
CA HIS A 160 10.57 -3.50 7.10
C HIS A 160 10.80 -3.75 5.60
N SER A 161 11.33 -4.91 5.22
CA SER A 161 11.41 -5.36 3.83
C SER A 161 10.33 -6.40 3.54
N PRO A 162 9.33 -6.12 2.69
CA PRO A 162 8.33 -7.11 2.28
C PRO A 162 8.97 -8.43 1.81
N LEU A 163 10.10 -8.35 1.09
CA LEU A 163 10.85 -9.51 0.61
C LEU A 163 11.31 -10.41 1.76
N GLN A 164 11.77 -9.85 2.87
CA GLN A 164 12.19 -10.63 4.05
C GLN A 164 10.97 -11.15 4.85
N GLN A 165 9.84 -10.46 4.75
CA GLN A 165 8.58 -10.82 5.40
C GLN A 165 7.69 -11.74 4.56
N ALA A 166 8.10 -12.12 3.35
CA ALA A 166 7.32 -12.96 2.44
C ALA A 166 6.85 -14.27 3.08
N ALA A 167 7.66 -14.85 3.99
CA ALA A 167 7.29 -16.07 4.71
C ALA A 167 6.01 -15.96 5.56
N GLY A 168 5.69 -14.78 6.04
CA GLY A 168 4.51 -14.51 6.88
C GLY A 168 3.34 -13.86 6.17
N MET A 169 3.41 -13.66 4.85
CA MET A 169 2.29 -13.08 4.09
C MET A 169 1.06 -13.99 4.12
N PRO A 170 -0.16 -13.46 4.31
CA PRO A 170 -1.38 -14.25 4.29
C PRO A 170 -1.70 -14.82 2.91
N ASP A 171 -2.44 -15.94 2.86
CA ASP A 171 -2.92 -16.52 1.60
C ASP A 171 -4.19 -15.80 1.12
N ILE A 172 -3.98 -14.72 0.41
CA ILE A 172 -5.00 -13.86 -0.21
C ILE A 172 -4.60 -13.56 -1.66
N PRO A 173 -5.50 -13.00 -2.49
CA PRO A 173 -5.13 -12.49 -3.81
C PRO A 173 -4.15 -11.32 -3.72
N TYR A 174 -3.11 -11.35 -4.58
CA TYR A 174 -2.15 -10.27 -4.76
C TYR A 174 -2.10 -9.86 -6.23
N LEU A 175 -2.08 -8.55 -6.48
CA LEU A 175 -1.74 -7.99 -7.78
C LEU A 175 -0.49 -7.11 -7.61
N VAL A 176 0.60 -7.53 -8.24
CA VAL A 176 1.85 -6.75 -8.30
C VAL A 176 2.03 -6.25 -9.72
N ILE A 177 2.26 -4.94 -9.86
CA ILE A 177 2.46 -4.29 -11.17
C ILE A 177 3.80 -3.55 -11.13
N HIS A 178 4.63 -3.69 -12.18
CA HIS A 178 5.90 -2.98 -12.25
C HIS A 178 6.28 -2.66 -13.70
N GLY A 179 6.75 -1.44 -13.94
CA GLY A 179 7.24 -1.04 -15.25
C GLY A 179 8.67 -1.52 -15.51
N ASP A 180 8.97 -1.93 -16.74
CA ASP A 180 10.32 -2.41 -17.11
C ASP A 180 11.35 -1.29 -17.30
N LYS A 181 10.90 -0.03 -17.27
CA LYS A 181 11.74 1.19 -17.34
C LYS A 181 11.75 1.98 -16.03
N ASP A 182 11.41 1.33 -14.91
CA ASP A 182 11.47 1.97 -13.60
C ASP A 182 12.93 2.16 -13.15
N GLU A 183 13.38 3.42 -13.12
CA GLU A 183 14.73 3.81 -12.70
C GLU A 183 14.81 4.20 -11.21
N ALA A 184 13.66 4.35 -10.54
CA ALA A 184 13.59 4.75 -9.13
C ALA A 184 13.50 3.56 -8.17
N VAL A 185 12.90 2.46 -8.63
CA VAL A 185 12.77 1.20 -7.88
C VAL A 185 13.14 0.05 -8.82
N ASN A 186 14.28 -0.57 -8.61
CA ASN A 186 14.79 -1.63 -9.47
C ASN A 186 13.87 -2.85 -9.46
N LYS A 187 13.13 -3.04 -10.58
CA LYS A 187 12.16 -4.13 -10.74
C LYS A 187 12.74 -5.50 -10.41
N GLN A 188 13.94 -5.80 -10.90
CA GLN A 188 14.58 -7.11 -10.74
C GLN A 188 14.90 -7.45 -9.27
N ILE A 189 15.27 -6.44 -8.49
CA ILE A 189 15.60 -6.61 -7.07
C ILE A 189 14.34 -6.61 -6.21
N HIS A 190 13.36 -5.81 -6.56
CA HIS A 190 12.15 -5.64 -5.76
C HIS A 190 11.05 -6.61 -6.19
N SER A 191 10.28 -6.29 -7.23
CA SER A 191 9.09 -7.05 -7.59
C SER A 191 9.39 -8.46 -8.09
N ASP A 192 10.41 -8.65 -8.94
CA ASP A 192 10.72 -9.97 -9.48
C ASP A 192 11.08 -10.97 -8.37
N LYS A 193 11.94 -10.56 -7.42
CA LYS A 193 12.30 -11.40 -6.26
C LYS A 193 11.12 -11.62 -5.32
N MET A 194 10.31 -10.58 -5.06
CA MET A 194 9.16 -10.69 -4.17
C MET A 194 8.13 -11.67 -4.73
N VAL A 195 7.77 -11.50 -6.01
CA VAL A 195 6.80 -12.36 -6.70
C VAL A 195 7.30 -13.81 -6.76
N ALA A 196 8.59 -14.04 -7.05
CA ALA A 196 9.18 -15.36 -7.03
C ALA A 196 8.99 -16.03 -5.66
N ARG A 197 9.37 -15.35 -4.56
CA ARG A 197 9.20 -15.88 -3.19
C ARG A 197 7.75 -16.15 -2.83
N MET A 198 6.82 -15.28 -3.26
CA MET A 198 5.39 -15.49 -3.00
C MET A 198 4.86 -16.71 -3.75
N LYS A 199 5.25 -16.88 -5.01
CA LYS A 199 4.87 -18.06 -5.84
C LYS A 199 5.46 -19.36 -5.28
N ASP A 200 6.71 -19.36 -4.84
CA ASP A 200 7.35 -20.52 -4.21
C ASP A 200 6.61 -20.97 -2.94
N ARG A 201 5.90 -20.08 -2.28
CA ARG A 201 5.01 -20.37 -1.16
C ARG A 201 3.59 -20.76 -1.57
N GLY A 202 3.29 -20.80 -2.86
CA GLY A 202 1.95 -21.12 -3.37
C GLY A 202 0.92 -20.00 -3.21
N LEU A 203 1.33 -18.75 -2.94
CA LEU A 203 0.40 -17.63 -2.82
C LEU A 203 -0.17 -17.24 -4.18
N LYS A 204 -1.41 -16.75 -4.19
CA LYS A 204 -2.13 -16.30 -5.37
C LYS A 204 -1.65 -14.93 -5.83
N VAL A 205 -0.55 -14.89 -6.60
CA VAL A 205 0.06 -13.65 -7.09
C VAL A 205 -0.12 -13.52 -8.58
N GLU A 206 -0.86 -12.51 -9.01
CA GLU A 206 -0.83 -12.01 -10.38
C GLU A 206 0.27 -10.96 -10.51
N TYR A 207 1.19 -11.15 -11.47
CA TYR A 207 2.28 -10.21 -11.74
C TYR A 207 2.15 -9.63 -13.14
N VAL A 208 2.14 -8.30 -13.22
CA VAL A 208 2.05 -7.56 -14.48
C VAL A 208 3.31 -6.73 -14.67
N GLU A 209 4.16 -7.15 -15.58
CA GLU A 209 5.23 -6.32 -16.11
C GLU A 209 4.67 -5.41 -17.20
N VAL A 210 4.93 -4.10 -17.09
CA VAL A 210 4.39 -3.10 -18.02
C VAL A 210 5.51 -2.57 -18.90
N PRO A 211 5.54 -2.97 -20.21
CA PRO A 211 6.59 -2.53 -21.12
C PRO A 211 6.59 -1.02 -21.33
N GLY A 212 7.77 -0.41 -21.26
CA GLY A 212 7.99 1.03 -21.46
C GLY A 212 7.55 1.92 -20.29
N MET A 213 6.95 1.38 -19.23
CA MET A 213 6.52 2.17 -18.08
C MET A 213 7.69 2.43 -17.12
N GLY A 214 7.95 3.71 -16.84
CA GLY A 214 8.87 4.17 -15.80
C GLY A 214 8.15 4.45 -14.49
N HIS A 215 8.93 4.82 -13.45
CA HIS A 215 8.35 5.21 -12.17
C HIS A 215 7.54 6.50 -12.27
N GLY A 216 6.26 6.47 -11.92
CA GLY A 216 5.39 7.66 -11.97
C GLY A 216 5.03 8.15 -13.36
N THR A 217 5.33 7.39 -14.43
CA THR A 217 4.85 7.70 -15.78
C THR A 217 3.37 7.37 -15.95
N ALA A 218 2.76 7.92 -17.02
CA ALA A 218 1.36 7.62 -17.32
C ALA A 218 1.13 6.11 -17.45
N MET A 219 0.19 5.61 -16.70
CA MET A 219 -0.17 4.19 -16.68
C MET A 219 -1.04 3.86 -17.89
N PRO A 220 -0.73 2.79 -18.65
CA PRO A 220 -1.58 2.34 -19.75
C PRO A 220 -2.99 2.00 -19.27
N LEU A 221 -3.99 2.26 -20.11
CA LEU A 221 -5.41 2.05 -19.78
C LEU A 221 -5.70 0.63 -19.29
N TYR A 222 -5.14 -0.39 -19.96
CA TYR A 222 -5.36 -1.79 -19.58
C TYR A 222 -4.86 -2.11 -18.15
N VAL A 223 -3.85 -1.38 -17.66
CA VAL A 223 -3.33 -1.54 -16.29
C VAL A 223 -4.34 -0.95 -15.31
N SER A 224 -4.87 0.25 -15.59
CA SER A 224 -5.93 0.87 -14.78
C SER A 224 -7.18 -0.01 -14.71
N GLU A 225 -7.62 -0.55 -15.85
CA GLU A 225 -8.75 -1.49 -15.92
C GLU A 225 -8.49 -2.76 -15.09
N LYS A 226 -7.26 -3.28 -15.11
CA LYS A 226 -6.88 -4.44 -14.29
C LYS A 226 -6.93 -4.13 -12.80
N MET A 227 -6.43 -2.97 -12.38
CA MET A 227 -6.51 -2.52 -10.98
C MET A 227 -7.96 -2.36 -10.52
N ILE A 228 -8.81 -1.76 -11.37
CA ILE A 228 -10.24 -1.62 -11.09
C ILE A 228 -10.88 -3.00 -10.88
N LYS A 229 -10.73 -3.90 -11.86
CA LYS A 229 -11.29 -5.26 -11.81
C LYS A 229 -10.77 -6.08 -10.63
N PHE A 230 -9.49 -5.91 -10.25
CA PHE A 230 -8.91 -6.63 -9.12
C PHE A 230 -9.58 -6.27 -7.82
N VAL A 231 -9.82 -4.99 -7.55
CA VAL A 231 -10.47 -4.52 -6.30
C VAL A 231 -11.99 -4.79 -6.35
N THR A 232 -12.65 -4.47 -7.44
CA THR A 232 -14.11 -4.64 -7.55
C THR A 232 -14.56 -6.11 -7.64
N GLY A 233 -13.64 -7.02 -7.90
CA GLY A 233 -13.88 -8.47 -7.93
C GLY A 233 -13.75 -9.18 -6.58
N ILE A 234 -13.38 -8.45 -5.50
CA ILE A 234 -13.32 -8.97 -4.13
C ILE A 234 -14.72 -8.92 -3.50
#